data_a0c166faaaaffe979adc8521bcb3e283
#
_entry.id   a0c166faaaaffe979adc8521bcb3e283
#
_cell.length_a   1.000
_cell.length_b   1.000
_cell.length_c   1.000
_cell.angle_alpha   90.00
_cell.angle_beta   90.00
_cell.angle_gamma   90.00
#
_symmetry.space_group_name_H-M   'P 1'
#
loop_
_entity.id
_entity.type
_entity.pdbx_description
1 polymer ?
#
loop_
_entity_poly.entity_id
_entity_poly.type
_entity_poly.pdbx_seq_one_letter_code
_entity_poly.pdbx_strand_id
1 'polypeptide(L)'
;RYYYGFVRVSYTSGIAGIGYIGYPVAVGWDHSGSAPAVMAHELGHNFGREHAPCDTPDPDPSYPYPDGSIGVWGYDPNGNSLDPSATAAPLKNPAVHKDLMSYCGPEWVSDYNYYAAWDFLKANPPAPQSLPTEGLLFSGRILGDQVVFDPPLRLAAKPEGKPSPYTLRAD
;
A
#
# COMPACT_ATOMS: atom_id res chain seq x y z
N ARG A 1 -6.68 -9.62 -7.95
CA ARG A 1 -5.27 -9.32 -7.59
C ARG A 1 -5.02 -7.84 -7.83
N TYR A 2 -4.22 -7.24 -6.95
CA TYR A 2 -3.71 -5.88 -7.11
C TYR A 2 -2.21 -5.95 -7.37
N TYR A 3 -1.72 -5.07 -8.24
CA TYR A 3 -0.32 -5.01 -8.63
C TYR A 3 0.23 -3.64 -8.26
N TYR A 4 1.30 -3.64 -7.49
CA TYR A 4 2.00 -2.42 -7.10
C TYR A 4 3.47 -2.53 -7.50
N GLY A 5 3.97 -1.52 -8.21
CA GLY A 5 5.36 -1.42 -8.60
C GLY A 5 6.10 -0.36 -7.79
N PHE A 6 7.26 -0.69 -7.27
CA PHE A 6 8.18 0.31 -6.74
C PHE A 6 9.11 0.78 -7.85
N VAL A 7 9.23 2.09 -8.01
CA VAL A 7 10.08 2.71 -9.02
C VAL A 7 11.07 3.68 -8.39
N ARG A 8 12.30 3.63 -8.87
CA ARG A 8 13.30 4.60 -8.49
C ARG A 8 13.24 5.80 -9.44
N VAL A 9 12.87 6.95 -8.88
CA VAL A 9 12.73 8.20 -9.62
C VAL A 9 13.49 9.32 -8.92
N SER A 10 13.56 10.50 -9.55
CA SER A 10 13.96 11.71 -8.84
C SER A 10 12.91 12.06 -7.80
N TYR A 11 13.27 12.02 -6.51
CA TYR A 11 12.35 12.34 -5.41
C TYR A 11 11.93 13.81 -5.33
N THR A 12 12.38 14.61 -6.27
CA THR A 12 12.00 16.03 -6.44
C THR A 12 11.05 16.26 -7.61
N SER A 13 10.54 15.20 -8.23
CA SER A 13 9.65 15.27 -9.39
C SER A 13 8.27 15.86 -9.09
N GLY A 14 7.87 15.89 -7.81
CA GLY A 14 6.52 16.28 -7.38
C GLY A 14 5.48 15.16 -7.51
N ILE A 15 5.83 14.00 -8.09
CA ILE A 15 4.95 12.84 -8.23
C ILE A 15 5.56 11.70 -7.42
N ALA A 16 4.87 11.29 -6.37
CA ALA A 16 5.31 10.20 -5.48
C ALA A 16 4.77 8.84 -5.91
N GLY A 17 3.57 8.81 -6.47
CA GLY A 17 2.91 7.61 -6.96
C GLY A 17 1.83 7.92 -7.96
N ILE A 18 1.26 6.89 -8.55
CA ILE A 18 0.10 6.94 -9.43
C ILE A 18 -0.71 5.66 -9.23
N GLY A 19 -1.95 5.81 -8.80
CA GLY A 19 -2.95 4.74 -8.72
C GLY A 19 -4.14 5.05 -9.62
N TYR A 20 -4.60 4.06 -10.36
CA TYR A 20 -5.81 4.22 -11.17
C TYR A 20 -7.05 3.91 -10.34
N ILE A 21 -7.99 4.85 -10.28
CA ILE A 21 -9.23 4.71 -9.49
C ILE A 21 -10.05 3.53 -9.98
N GLY A 22 -10.28 2.56 -9.08
CA GLY A 22 -11.06 1.35 -9.38
C GLY A 22 -10.35 0.28 -10.22
N TYR A 23 -9.08 0.48 -10.60
CA TYR A 23 -8.27 -0.49 -11.34
C TYR A 23 -7.18 -1.10 -10.44
N PRO A 24 -6.81 -2.36 -10.66
CA PRO A 24 -5.91 -3.09 -9.75
C PRO A 24 -4.42 -2.83 -10.05
N VAL A 25 -4.05 -1.62 -10.43
CA VAL A 25 -2.68 -1.27 -10.81
C VAL A 25 -2.27 0.06 -10.21
N ALA A 26 -1.14 0.09 -9.54
CA ALA A 26 -0.51 1.29 -9.02
C ALA A 26 1.01 1.20 -9.05
N VAL A 27 1.66 2.33 -9.00
CA VAL A 27 3.11 2.47 -8.84
C VAL A 27 3.42 3.56 -7.83
N GLY A 28 4.54 3.46 -7.17
CA GLY A 28 5.05 4.52 -6.31
C GLY A 28 6.56 4.44 -6.17
N TRP A 29 7.14 5.50 -5.68
CA TRP A 29 8.58 5.55 -5.49
C TRP A 29 9.07 4.64 -4.36
N ASP A 30 10.37 4.31 -4.38
CA ASP A 30 11.04 3.48 -3.38
C ASP A 30 11.68 4.29 -2.23
N HIS A 31 11.25 5.54 -2.02
CA HIS A 31 11.80 6.40 -0.96
C HIS A 31 11.49 5.84 0.42
N SER A 32 12.54 5.45 1.17
CA SER A 32 12.43 4.68 2.42
C SER A 32 11.56 5.33 3.51
N GLY A 33 11.49 6.68 3.53
CA GLY A 33 10.71 7.40 4.56
C GLY A 33 9.22 7.54 4.23
N SER A 34 8.80 7.40 2.95
CA SER A 34 7.43 7.67 2.53
C SER A 34 6.80 6.59 1.65
N ALA A 35 7.57 5.63 1.15
CA ALA A 35 7.03 4.59 0.28
C ALA A 35 5.83 3.83 0.87
N PRO A 36 5.76 3.51 2.17
CA PRO A 36 4.57 2.86 2.74
C PRO A 36 3.31 3.73 2.69
N ALA A 37 3.42 5.02 2.99
CA ALA A 37 2.31 5.96 2.94
C ALA A 37 1.84 6.17 1.49
N VAL A 38 2.76 6.37 0.55
CA VAL A 38 2.46 6.45 -0.88
C VAL A 38 1.77 5.17 -1.37
N MET A 39 2.29 4.00 -1.01
CA MET A 39 1.65 2.74 -1.38
C MET A 39 0.22 2.64 -0.86
N ALA A 40 -0.03 3.03 0.39
CA ALA A 40 -1.36 3.01 0.97
C ALA A 40 -2.31 3.96 0.24
N HIS A 41 -1.85 5.16 -0.11
CA HIS A 41 -2.58 6.16 -0.88
C HIS A 41 -2.96 5.62 -2.27
N GLU A 42 -1.98 5.13 -3.04
CA GLU A 42 -2.22 4.64 -4.40
C GLU A 42 -3.11 3.38 -4.43
N LEU A 43 -2.99 2.50 -3.44
CA LEU A 43 -3.93 1.39 -3.28
C LEU A 43 -5.34 1.87 -2.90
N GLY A 44 -5.46 2.98 -2.17
CA GLY A 44 -6.74 3.64 -1.94
C GLY A 44 -7.46 3.98 -3.26
N HIS A 45 -6.74 4.54 -4.24
CA HIS A 45 -7.28 4.77 -5.58
C HIS A 45 -7.72 3.45 -6.24
N ASN A 46 -6.94 2.39 -6.12
CA ASN A 46 -7.35 1.10 -6.67
C ASN A 46 -8.63 0.56 -6.02
N PHE A 47 -8.92 0.93 -4.78
CA PHE A 47 -10.17 0.60 -4.09
C PHE A 47 -11.30 1.60 -4.38
N GLY A 48 -11.16 2.40 -5.43
CA GLY A 48 -12.17 3.34 -5.87
C GLY A 48 -12.21 4.64 -5.06
N ARG A 49 -11.16 4.97 -4.29
CA ARG A 49 -11.13 6.20 -3.51
C ARG A 49 -10.53 7.34 -4.32
N GLU A 50 -11.20 8.49 -4.23
CA GLU A 50 -10.70 9.77 -4.72
C GLU A 50 -9.96 10.51 -3.61
N HIS A 51 -9.36 11.65 -3.94
CA HIS A 51 -8.63 12.43 -2.95
C HIS A 51 -9.55 12.99 -1.85
N ALA A 52 -9.10 12.94 -0.60
CA ALA A 52 -9.70 13.73 0.46
C ALA A 52 -9.21 15.19 0.37
N PRO A 53 -10.01 16.19 0.79
CA PRO A 53 -9.57 17.58 0.83
C PRO A 53 -8.32 17.74 1.70
N CYS A 54 -7.45 18.60 1.35
CA CYS A 54 -6.21 19.10 1.95
C CYS A 54 -5.04 18.95 1.01
N ASP A 55 -4.69 20.03 0.36
CA ASP A 55 -3.60 20.17 -0.64
C ASP A 55 -3.66 19.20 -1.83
N THR A 56 -4.80 18.60 -2.07
CA THR A 56 -5.03 17.66 -3.17
C THR A 56 -5.72 18.35 -4.35
N PRO A 57 -5.37 17.98 -5.60
CA PRO A 57 -6.16 18.38 -6.77
C PRO A 57 -7.47 17.59 -6.79
N ASP A 58 -8.55 18.25 -7.24
CA ASP A 58 -9.84 17.60 -7.50
C ASP A 58 -10.32 16.66 -6.39
N PRO A 59 -10.51 17.17 -5.14
CA PRO A 59 -10.95 16.33 -4.04
C PRO A 59 -12.37 15.80 -4.26
N ASP A 60 -12.66 14.62 -3.70
CA ASP A 60 -13.98 14.01 -3.68
C ASP A 60 -15.02 14.99 -3.12
N PRO A 61 -15.99 15.45 -3.94
CA PRO A 61 -17.00 16.41 -3.49
C PRO A 61 -17.95 15.84 -2.44
N SER A 62 -17.97 14.52 -2.29
CA SER A 62 -18.78 13.81 -1.30
C SER A 62 -18.03 13.57 0.01
N TYR A 63 -16.75 13.95 0.10
CA TYR A 63 -15.99 13.77 1.33
C TYR A 63 -16.58 14.61 2.46
N PRO A 64 -16.99 14.01 3.61
CA PRO A 64 -17.80 14.71 4.60
C PRO A 64 -17.04 15.71 5.47
N TYR A 65 -15.70 15.69 5.46
CA TYR A 65 -14.86 16.52 6.32
C TYR A 65 -14.07 17.52 5.48
N PRO A 66 -14.46 18.80 5.41
CA PRO A 66 -13.93 19.78 4.43
C PRO A 66 -12.43 20.02 4.50
N ASP A 67 -11.80 19.73 5.63
CA ASP A 67 -10.36 19.94 5.86
C ASP A 67 -9.54 18.64 5.72
N GLY A 68 -10.15 17.58 5.21
CA GLY A 68 -9.51 16.26 5.08
C GLY A 68 -9.30 15.53 6.41
N SER A 69 -9.98 15.94 7.47
CA SER A 69 -9.95 15.24 8.76
C SER A 69 -10.39 13.78 8.62
N ILE A 70 -9.91 12.91 9.50
CA ILE A 70 -10.37 11.51 9.57
C ILE A 70 -11.79 11.34 10.14
N GLY A 71 -12.39 12.42 10.66
CA GLY A 71 -13.78 12.48 11.12
C GLY A 71 -14.04 11.85 12.47
N VAL A 72 -13.53 10.67 12.72
CA VAL A 72 -13.68 9.90 13.95
C VAL A 72 -12.33 9.53 14.55
N TRP A 73 -12.30 9.14 15.82
CA TRP A 73 -11.09 8.64 16.45
C TRP A 73 -10.64 7.33 15.78
N GLY A 74 -9.40 7.30 15.31
CA GLY A 74 -8.76 6.08 14.83
C GLY A 74 -8.05 5.33 15.96
N TYR A 75 -7.80 4.03 15.72
CA TYR A 75 -7.04 3.20 16.65
C TYR A 75 -5.95 2.41 15.94
N ASP A 76 -4.72 2.61 16.38
CA ASP A 76 -3.54 1.88 15.91
C ASP A 76 -3.08 0.91 17.01
N PRO A 77 -3.27 -0.39 16.84
CA PRO A 77 -2.86 -1.37 17.85
C PRO A 77 -1.34 -1.45 18.06
N ASN A 78 -0.55 -0.89 17.13
CA ASN A 78 0.90 -0.83 17.22
C ASN A 78 1.40 0.51 17.77
N GLY A 79 0.51 1.44 18.04
CA GLY A 79 0.86 2.74 18.60
C GLY A 79 1.46 2.61 20.00
N ASN A 80 2.54 3.35 20.26
CA ASN A 80 3.31 3.26 21.51
C ASN A 80 3.61 4.62 22.17
N SER A 81 3.09 5.72 21.63
CA SER A 81 3.25 7.05 22.20
C SER A 81 2.04 7.44 23.07
N LEU A 82 2.28 8.03 24.23
CA LEU A 82 1.22 8.60 25.08
C LEU A 82 0.82 10.01 24.64
N ASP A 83 1.57 10.66 23.75
CA ASP A 83 1.19 11.93 23.14
C ASP A 83 0.17 11.70 22.04
N PRO A 84 -1.09 12.18 22.21
CA PRO A 84 -2.15 11.96 21.23
C PRO A 84 -1.95 12.72 19.91
N SER A 85 -1.02 13.66 19.86
CA SER A 85 -0.65 14.36 18.62
C SER A 85 0.47 13.66 17.85
N ALA A 86 1.18 12.71 18.48
CA ALA A 86 2.25 11.98 17.83
C ALA A 86 1.71 10.95 16.83
N THR A 87 2.38 10.80 15.69
CA THR A 87 2.05 9.78 14.69
C THR A 87 2.05 8.36 15.28
N ALA A 88 2.90 8.11 16.29
CA ALA A 88 2.98 6.83 17.00
C ALA A 88 1.95 6.66 18.13
N ALA A 89 1.04 7.61 18.35
CA ALA A 89 -0.02 7.45 19.36
C ALA A 89 -1.01 6.35 18.94
N PRO A 90 -1.48 5.50 19.86
CA PRO A 90 -2.48 4.48 19.54
C PRO A 90 -3.84 5.09 19.16
N LEU A 91 -4.20 6.23 19.72
CA LEU A 91 -5.43 6.96 19.37
C LEU A 91 -5.11 8.07 18.39
N LYS A 92 -5.75 8.04 17.23
CA LYS A 92 -5.61 9.04 16.17
C LYS A 92 -6.74 10.07 16.32
N ASN A 93 -6.36 11.27 16.75
CA ASN A 93 -7.30 12.35 16.99
C ASN A 93 -7.78 12.97 15.67
N PRO A 94 -9.08 13.03 15.37
CA PRO A 94 -9.60 13.63 14.14
C PRO A 94 -9.32 15.15 14.02
N ALA A 95 -9.10 15.85 15.12
CA ALA A 95 -8.70 17.26 15.07
C ALA A 95 -7.24 17.46 14.56
N VAL A 96 -6.44 16.41 14.53
CA VAL A 96 -5.03 16.46 14.18
C VAL A 96 -4.75 15.67 12.90
N HIS A 97 -5.28 14.45 12.81
CA HIS A 97 -4.96 13.53 11.71
C HIS A 97 -5.83 13.82 10.47
N LYS A 98 -5.19 13.72 9.34
CA LYS A 98 -5.79 13.86 8.02
C LYS A 98 -5.94 12.50 7.34
N ASP A 99 -6.90 12.40 6.44
CA ASP A 99 -7.11 11.15 5.72
C ASP A 99 -5.90 10.83 4.82
N LEU A 100 -5.58 9.56 4.72
CA LEU A 100 -4.48 9.05 3.91
C LEU A 100 -4.64 9.37 2.40
N MET A 101 -5.87 9.66 1.94
CA MET A 101 -6.14 10.11 0.58
C MET A 101 -5.96 11.61 0.41
N SER A 102 -5.52 12.35 1.43
CA SER A 102 -5.08 13.74 1.33
C SER A 102 -3.56 13.85 1.16
N TYR A 103 -3.06 15.07 0.96
CA TYR A 103 -1.62 15.36 0.91
C TYR A 103 -1.11 16.00 2.21
N CYS A 104 -1.94 16.01 3.24
CA CYS A 104 -1.62 16.58 4.54
C CYS A 104 -1.38 15.48 5.58
N GLY A 105 -0.57 15.79 6.58
CA GLY A 105 -0.27 14.88 7.69
C GLY A 105 -0.52 15.51 9.07
N PRO A 106 -0.42 14.72 10.13
CA PRO A 106 -0.16 13.28 10.16
C PRO A 106 -1.33 12.46 9.61
N GLU A 107 -1.04 11.38 8.89
CA GLU A 107 -2.02 10.61 8.12
C GLU A 107 -2.64 9.48 8.96
N TRP A 108 -3.92 9.24 8.69
CA TRP A 108 -4.65 8.05 9.09
C TRP A 108 -5.81 7.82 8.14
N VAL A 109 -6.53 6.71 8.26
CA VAL A 109 -7.72 6.46 7.45
C VAL A 109 -8.97 7.06 8.13
N SER A 110 -9.79 7.80 7.36
CA SER A 110 -11.12 8.22 7.81
C SER A 110 -12.11 7.06 7.83
N ASP A 111 -13.17 7.19 8.60
CA ASP A 111 -14.29 6.25 8.54
C ASP A 111 -14.91 6.22 7.12
N TYR A 112 -15.03 7.36 6.46
CA TYR A 112 -15.54 7.49 5.10
C TYR A 112 -14.76 6.62 4.11
N ASN A 113 -13.45 6.76 4.05
CA ASN A 113 -12.61 5.98 3.14
C ASN A 113 -12.46 4.53 3.59
N TYR A 114 -12.44 4.27 4.89
CA TYR A 114 -12.39 2.92 5.42
C TYR A 114 -13.60 2.09 5.00
N TYR A 115 -14.82 2.59 5.25
CA TYR A 115 -16.03 1.86 4.89
C TYR A 115 -16.19 1.70 3.38
N ALA A 116 -15.88 2.73 2.61
CA ALA A 116 -15.98 2.65 1.16
C ALA A 116 -14.96 1.66 0.55
N ALA A 117 -13.72 1.63 1.04
CA ALA A 117 -12.73 0.63 0.62
C ALA A 117 -13.14 -0.78 1.05
N TRP A 118 -13.70 -0.93 2.26
CA TRP A 118 -14.23 -2.20 2.75
C TRP A 118 -15.36 -2.73 1.88
N ASP A 119 -16.32 -1.89 1.52
CA ASP A 119 -17.44 -2.28 0.65
C ASP A 119 -16.97 -2.58 -0.77
N PHE A 120 -16.02 -1.82 -1.28
CA PHE A 120 -15.39 -2.11 -2.57
C PHE A 120 -14.72 -3.50 -2.58
N LEU A 121 -13.95 -3.83 -1.56
CA LEU A 121 -13.28 -5.13 -1.44
C LEU A 121 -14.27 -6.30 -1.29
N LYS A 122 -15.39 -6.09 -0.58
CA LYS A 122 -16.46 -7.08 -0.49
C LYS A 122 -17.17 -7.31 -1.84
N ALA A 123 -17.38 -6.24 -2.59
CA ALA A 123 -18.00 -6.30 -3.92
C ALA A 123 -17.06 -6.89 -4.97
N ASN A 124 -15.75 -6.79 -4.77
CA ASN A 124 -14.70 -7.27 -5.67
C ASN A 124 -13.80 -8.31 -4.97
N PRO A 125 -14.34 -9.44 -4.51
CA PRO A 125 -13.55 -10.44 -3.82
C PRO A 125 -12.45 -10.96 -4.76
N PRO A 126 -11.26 -11.30 -4.23
CA PRO A 126 -10.25 -11.93 -5.04
C PRO A 126 -10.82 -13.21 -5.66
N ALA A 127 -10.54 -13.43 -6.94
CA ALA A 127 -10.93 -14.68 -7.59
C ALA A 127 -10.48 -15.88 -6.73
N PRO A 128 -11.33 -16.90 -6.56
CA PRO A 128 -10.95 -18.11 -5.84
C PRO A 128 -9.63 -18.61 -6.42
N GLN A 129 -8.59 -18.57 -5.61
CA GLN A 129 -7.35 -19.21 -6.02
C GLN A 129 -7.62 -20.72 -6.01
N SER A 130 -7.64 -21.35 -7.18
CA SER A 130 -7.39 -22.77 -7.24
C SER A 130 -6.04 -22.97 -6.54
N LEU A 131 -6.06 -23.63 -5.37
CA LEU A 131 -4.84 -23.91 -4.65
C LEU A 131 -3.95 -24.73 -5.58
N PRO A 132 -2.82 -24.23 -6.03
CA PRO A 132 -1.94 -24.97 -6.89
C PRO A 132 -1.12 -25.92 -6.04
N THR A 133 -0.67 -26.99 -6.65
CA THR A 133 0.37 -27.87 -6.19
C THR A 133 1.51 -27.09 -5.53
N GLU A 134 1.85 -27.48 -4.31
CA GLU A 134 2.87 -26.84 -3.49
C GLU A 134 4.16 -26.62 -4.27
N GLY A 135 4.63 -25.38 -4.29
CA GLY A 135 5.91 -24.97 -4.83
C GLY A 135 6.71 -24.18 -3.80
N LEU A 136 8.01 -24.25 -3.86
CA LEU A 136 8.91 -23.37 -3.11
C LEU A 136 9.49 -22.33 -4.05
N LEU A 137 9.32 -21.06 -3.71
CA LEU A 137 10.05 -19.98 -4.36
C LEU A 137 11.34 -19.72 -3.60
N PHE A 138 12.44 -19.85 -4.33
CA PHE A 138 13.73 -19.40 -3.87
C PHE A 138 14.06 -18.08 -4.58
N SER A 139 14.33 -17.05 -3.83
CA SER A 139 14.85 -15.78 -4.33
C SER A 139 16.21 -15.49 -3.68
N GLY A 140 17.00 -14.63 -4.33
CA GLY A 140 18.31 -14.31 -3.80
C GLY A 140 19.01 -13.27 -4.66
N ARG A 141 20.20 -12.89 -4.22
CA ARG A 141 21.06 -11.89 -4.86
C ARG A 141 22.43 -12.47 -5.15
N ILE A 142 22.98 -12.12 -6.28
CA ILE A 142 24.38 -12.42 -6.61
C ILE A 142 25.18 -11.18 -6.27
N LEU A 143 26.13 -11.32 -5.33
CA LEU A 143 27.05 -10.25 -4.90
C LEU A 143 28.48 -10.72 -5.20
N GLY A 144 29.03 -10.30 -6.31
CA GLY A 144 30.31 -10.83 -6.79
C GLY A 144 30.21 -12.33 -7.03
N ASP A 145 31.03 -13.12 -6.32
CA ASP A 145 31.05 -14.58 -6.42
C ASP A 145 30.16 -15.30 -5.40
N GLN A 146 29.40 -14.53 -4.61
CA GLN A 146 28.53 -15.08 -3.58
C GLN A 146 27.06 -15.00 -3.99
N VAL A 147 26.31 -16.07 -3.70
CA VAL A 147 24.86 -16.11 -3.81
C VAL A 147 24.26 -16.04 -2.41
N VAL A 148 23.47 -15.02 -2.15
CA VAL A 148 22.75 -14.87 -0.89
C VAL A 148 21.27 -15.15 -1.13
N PHE A 149 20.75 -16.22 -0.54
CA PHE A 149 19.34 -16.59 -0.65
C PHE A 149 18.51 -15.88 0.41
N ASP A 150 17.34 -15.45 0.01
CA ASP A 150 16.28 -15.04 0.92
C ASP A 150 15.59 -16.30 1.49
N PRO A 151 14.90 -16.20 2.64
CA PRO A 151 14.13 -17.32 3.16
C PRO A 151 13.14 -17.85 2.12
N PRO A 152 13.06 -19.18 1.91
CA PRO A 152 12.18 -19.75 0.92
C PRO A 152 10.72 -19.51 1.27
N LEU A 153 9.93 -19.09 0.28
CA LEU A 153 8.49 -18.89 0.42
C LEU A 153 7.74 -20.09 -0.18
N ARG A 154 6.77 -20.61 0.57
CA ARG A 154 5.82 -21.55 0.00
C ARG A 154 4.86 -20.79 -0.90
N LEU A 155 4.83 -21.15 -2.16
CA LEU A 155 3.89 -20.61 -3.12
C LEU A 155 2.87 -21.68 -3.48
N ALA A 156 1.64 -21.25 -3.50
CA ALA A 156 0.56 -21.99 -4.05
C ALA A 156 0.41 -21.75 -5.57
N ALA A 157 1.49 -21.60 -6.34
CA ALA A 157 1.45 -21.37 -7.78
C ALA A 157 2.61 -22.08 -8.50
N LYS A 158 2.29 -22.73 -9.59
CA LYS A 158 3.31 -23.15 -10.55
C LYS A 158 3.80 -21.91 -11.29
N PRO A 159 5.09 -21.56 -11.24
CA PRO A 159 5.60 -20.42 -11.98
C PRO A 159 5.41 -20.67 -13.48
N GLU A 160 4.74 -19.76 -14.14
CA GLU A 160 4.70 -19.69 -15.59
C GLU A 160 5.92 -18.90 -16.06
N GLY A 161 6.84 -19.53 -16.72
CA GLY A 161 8.05 -18.89 -17.23
C GLY A 161 8.81 -19.80 -18.21
N LYS A 162 9.64 -19.18 -19.04
CA LYS A 162 10.58 -19.95 -19.87
C LYS A 162 11.63 -20.57 -18.96
N PRO A 163 12.07 -21.81 -19.23
CA PRO A 163 13.17 -22.41 -18.50
C PRO A 163 14.40 -21.50 -18.51
N SER A 164 14.99 -21.28 -17.36
CA SER A 164 16.26 -20.56 -17.23
C SER A 164 17.42 -21.48 -17.64
N PRO A 165 18.49 -20.96 -18.26
CA PRO A 165 19.71 -21.70 -18.46
C PRO A 165 20.46 -22.01 -17.16
N TYR A 166 20.04 -21.41 -16.04
CA TYR A 166 20.64 -21.62 -14.73
C TYR A 166 19.93 -22.74 -13.99
N THR A 167 20.69 -23.63 -13.40
CA THR A 167 20.17 -24.74 -12.58
C THR A 167 20.61 -24.56 -11.13
N LEU A 168 19.67 -24.60 -10.22
CA LEU A 168 19.96 -24.68 -8.79
C LEU A 168 20.10 -26.17 -8.42
N ARG A 169 21.22 -26.55 -7.81
CA ARG A 169 21.40 -27.88 -7.21
C ARG A 169 21.38 -27.74 -5.71
N ALA A 170 20.56 -28.53 -5.05
CA ALA A 170 20.63 -28.74 -3.61
C ALA A 170 21.43 -30.03 -3.39
N ASP A 171 22.58 -29.93 -2.73
CA ASP A 171 23.39 -31.06 -2.30
C ASP A 171 22.95 -31.49 -0.87
#